data_2995463efc774a1115ca834b082a7e0a
#
_entry.id   2995463efc774a1115ca834b082a7e0a
#
_cell.length_a   1.000
_cell.length_b   1.000
_cell.length_c   1.000
_cell.angle_alpha   90.00
_cell.angle_beta   90.00
_cell.angle_gamma   90.00
#
_symmetry.space_group_name_H-M   'P 1'
#
loop_
_entity.id
_entity.type
_entity.pdbx_description
1 polymer ?
#
loop_
_entity_poly.entity_id
_entity_poly.type
_entity_poly.pdbx_seq_one_letter_code
_entity_poly.pdbx_strand_id
1 'polypeptide(L)'
;PSWEDWYNWGDTQKETDKADCEHQEKEIQTTRTYEYDDNWELTRCTEKAEGGKKTVHNYTYDKIGNRTSYEKIEDGVSKAKYNYKYNDSNQLIKRTNAKIWGDPGTTYSYDKDGNLIQECDKTNSADPVTYEYTAENRLAVVKQGGTVLMAAMYDGDNNRVFELDNTYKWEDCYGDEVLIPANQRTEDGNSPKEQLASLVKGGSNAKGY
;
A
#
# COMPACT_ATOMS: atom_id res chain seq x y z
N PRO A 1 9.23 -0.82 63.02
CA PRO A 1 9.56 -1.03 61.64
C PRO A 1 10.49 0.08 61.19
N SER A 2 11.71 -0.29 60.85
CA SER A 2 12.73 0.63 60.34
C SER A 2 12.43 0.97 58.89
N TRP A 3 12.87 2.16 58.44
CA TRP A 3 12.71 2.64 57.07
C TRP A 3 13.39 1.71 56.03
N GLU A 4 14.19 0.76 56.46
CA GLU A 4 14.80 -0.27 55.62
C GLU A 4 13.81 -1.34 55.14
N ASP A 5 12.67 -1.52 55.82
CA ASP A 5 11.63 -2.47 55.39
C ASP A 5 10.82 -2.00 54.18
N TRP A 6 10.93 -0.72 53.79
CA TRP A 6 10.25 -0.14 52.62
C TRP A 6 11.06 -0.23 51.34
N TYR A 7 12.36 -0.44 51.42
CA TYR A 7 13.23 -0.52 50.22
C TYR A 7 13.22 -1.89 49.54
N ASN A 8 12.86 -2.94 50.27
CA ASN A 8 12.84 -4.31 49.73
C ASN A 8 11.51 -4.77 49.14
N TRP A 9 10.49 -3.90 49.08
CA TRP A 9 9.20 -4.26 48.53
C TRP A 9 9.04 -3.90 47.03
N GLY A 10 10.03 -3.25 46.46
CA GLY A 10 10.03 -2.81 45.05
C GLY A 10 10.69 -3.76 44.04
N ASP A 11 11.48 -4.75 44.53
CA ASP A 11 12.38 -5.50 43.63
C ASP A 11 11.93 -6.95 43.34
N THR A 12 10.84 -7.43 43.93
CA THR A 12 10.36 -8.81 43.68
C THR A 12 9.15 -8.93 42.77
N GLN A 13 8.67 -7.86 42.19
CA GLN A 13 7.53 -7.91 41.28
C GLN A 13 7.92 -7.65 39.77
N LYS A 14 9.21 -7.56 39.44
CA LYS A 14 9.66 -7.29 38.06
C LYS A 14 10.16 -8.52 37.28
N GLU A 15 10.11 -9.70 37.82
CA GLU A 15 10.63 -10.91 37.17
C GLU A 15 9.57 -11.95 36.72
N THR A 16 8.29 -11.72 36.92
CA THR A 16 7.28 -12.74 36.60
C THR A 16 6.38 -12.40 35.38
N ASP A 17 6.53 -11.24 34.74
CA ASP A 17 5.70 -10.85 33.57
C ASP A 17 6.46 -10.80 32.24
N LYS A 18 7.66 -11.36 32.16
CA LYS A 18 8.18 -11.87 30.88
C LYS A 18 7.70 -13.31 30.72
N ALA A 19 6.38 -13.48 30.58
CA ALA A 19 5.85 -14.64 29.87
C ALA A 19 6.43 -14.54 28.45
N ASP A 20 7.38 -15.43 28.17
CA ASP A 20 7.92 -15.68 26.85
C ASP A 20 6.77 -15.88 25.87
N CYS A 21 6.37 -14.81 25.17
CA CYS A 21 5.77 -14.93 23.87
C CYS A 21 6.90 -15.39 22.94
N GLU A 22 7.37 -16.61 23.08
CA GLU A 22 8.01 -17.32 21.98
C GLU A 22 6.97 -17.44 20.88
N HIS A 23 6.92 -16.44 20.03
CA HIS A 23 6.34 -16.58 18.69
C HIS A 23 7.22 -17.63 17.99
N GLN A 24 6.84 -18.90 18.14
CA GLN A 24 7.32 -19.92 17.22
C GLN A 24 6.73 -19.54 15.86
N GLU A 25 7.51 -18.83 15.06
CA GLU A 25 7.24 -18.68 13.62
C GLU A 25 7.17 -20.08 13.03
N LYS A 26 5.97 -20.60 12.91
CA LYS A 26 5.73 -21.86 12.22
C LYS A 26 5.94 -21.60 10.74
N GLU A 27 7.07 -22.04 10.17
CA GLU A 27 7.26 -22.02 8.73
C GLU A 27 6.10 -22.76 8.05
N ILE A 28 5.23 -22.01 7.39
CA ILE A 28 4.14 -22.58 6.59
C ILE A 28 4.68 -22.80 5.18
N GLN A 29 4.87 -24.06 4.80
CA GLN A 29 5.24 -24.39 3.42
C GLN A 29 4.04 -24.11 2.50
N THR A 30 4.28 -23.29 1.48
CA THR A 30 3.28 -22.94 0.45
C THR A 30 3.77 -23.46 -0.90
N THR A 31 2.95 -24.30 -1.54
CA THR A 31 3.18 -24.75 -2.92
C THR A 31 2.42 -23.85 -3.88
N ARG A 32 3.10 -23.36 -4.93
CA ARG A 32 2.50 -22.58 -6.01
C ARG A 32 2.67 -23.33 -7.34
N THR A 33 1.57 -23.44 -8.11
CA THR A 33 1.57 -23.96 -9.47
C THR A 33 1.04 -22.91 -10.41
N TYR A 34 1.62 -22.83 -11.62
CA TYR A 34 1.34 -21.82 -12.61
C TYR A 34 0.94 -22.46 -13.93
N GLU A 35 -0.11 -21.93 -14.58
CA GLU A 35 -0.57 -22.35 -15.90
C GLU A 35 -0.49 -21.15 -16.84
N TYR A 36 -0.05 -21.38 -18.08
CA TYR A 36 0.15 -20.37 -19.10
C TYR A 36 -0.60 -20.77 -20.37
N ASP A 37 -0.97 -19.80 -21.18
CA ASP A 37 -1.49 -20.03 -22.52
C ASP A 37 -0.38 -20.15 -23.57
N ASP A 38 -0.77 -20.27 -24.85
CA ASP A 38 0.16 -20.40 -25.98
C ASP A 38 1.02 -19.14 -26.21
N ASN A 39 0.60 -17.98 -25.66
CA ASN A 39 1.34 -16.72 -25.72
C ASN A 39 2.24 -16.51 -24.51
N TRP A 40 2.36 -17.52 -23.63
CA TRP A 40 3.11 -17.46 -22.35
C TRP A 40 2.53 -16.47 -21.36
N GLU A 41 1.25 -16.14 -21.45
CA GLU A 41 0.55 -15.32 -20.50
C GLU A 41 0.05 -16.19 -19.33
N LEU A 42 0.26 -15.74 -18.08
CA LEU A 42 -0.15 -16.47 -16.88
C LEU A 42 -1.68 -16.49 -16.77
N THR A 43 -2.31 -17.62 -17.07
CA THR A 43 -3.78 -17.76 -17.00
C THR A 43 -4.26 -18.20 -15.63
N ARG A 44 -3.39 -18.91 -14.87
CA ARG A 44 -3.77 -19.40 -13.54
C ARG A 44 -2.57 -19.54 -12.62
N CYS A 45 -2.78 -19.14 -11.36
CA CYS A 45 -1.88 -19.47 -10.25
C CYS A 45 -2.70 -20.17 -9.16
N THR A 46 -2.22 -21.32 -8.68
CA THR A 46 -2.81 -22.04 -7.55
C THR A 46 -1.82 -22.04 -6.40
N GLU A 47 -2.23 -21.55 -5.25
CA GLU A 47 -1.48 -21.56 -4.00
C GLU A 47 -2.13 -22.54 -3.02
N LYS A 48 -1.32 -23.38 -2.40
CA LYS A 48 -1.76 -24.34 -1.37
C LYS A 48 -0.77 -24.31 -0.22
N ALA A 49 -1.20 -23.81 0.93
CA ALA A 49 -0.45 -23.92 2.17
C ALA A 49 -0.64 -25.32 2.78
N GLU A 50 0.38 -25.84 3.45
CA GLU A 50 0.30 -27.11 4.17
C GLU A 50 -0.73 -27.02 5.29
N GLY A 51 -1.77 -27.89 5.22
CA GLY A 51 -2.91 -27.84 6.17
C GLY A 51 -3.82 -26.61 6.04
N GLY A 52 -3.56 -25.75 5.06
CA GLY A 52 -4.26 -24.49 4.84
C GLY A 52 -5.22 -24.48 3.65
N LYS A 53 -5.78 -23.29 3.40
CA LYS A 53 -6.72 -23.04 2.31
C LYS A 53 -6.05 -23.13 0.95
N LYS A 54 -6.83 -23.53 -0.06
CA LYS A 54 -6.44 -23.47 -1.46
C LYS A 54 -6.93 -22.15 -2.04
N THR A 55 -5.99 -21.34 -2.56
CA THR A 55 -6.29 -20.11 -3.28
C THR A 55 -5.98 -20.28 -4.76
N VAL A 56 -6.90 -19.88 -5.63
CA VAL A 56 -6.74 -19.89 -7.08
C VAL A 56 -6.92 -18.48 -7.62
N HIS A 57 -5.98 -18.04 -8.43
CA HIS A 57 -6.01 -16.77 -9.15
C HIS A 57 -6.16 -17.07 -10.64
N ASN A 58 -7.23 -16.59 -11.27
CA ASN A 58 -7.45 -16.72 -12.72
C ASN A 58 -7.29 -15.35 -13.39
N TYR A 59 -6.71 -15.35 -14.58
CA TYR A 59 -6.43 -14.17 -15.38
C TYR A 59 -6.88 -14.39 -16.82
N THR A 60 -7.37 -13.35 -17.49
CA THR A 60 -7.60 -13.34 -18.93
C THR A 60 -6.98 -12.09 -19.55
N TYR A 61 -6.63 -12.19 -20.81
CA TYR A 61 -5.91 -11.15 -21.55
C TYR A 61 -6.62 -10.83 -22.88
N ASP A 62 -6.34 -9.67 -23.42
CA ASP A 62 -6.70 -9.32 -24.79
C ASP A 62 -5.59 -9.78 -25.76
N LYS A 63 -5.78 -9.53 -27.06
CA LYS A 63 -4.87 -9.98 -28.12
C LYS A 63 -3.47 -9.34 -28.06
N ILE A 64 -3.28 -8.30 -27.28
CA ILE A 64 -2.03 -7.54 -27.16
C ILE A 64 -1.42 -7.65 -25.74
N GLY A 65 -1.94 -8.57 -24.92
CA GLY A 65 -1.38 -8.91 -23.60
C GLY A 65 -1.89 -8.05 -22.44
N ASN A 66 -2.90 -7.19 -22.62
CA ASN A 66 -3.50 -6.47 -21.50
C ASN A 66 -4.42 -7.40 -20.71
N ARG A 67 -4.28 -7.42 -19.38
CA ARG A 67 -5.15 -8.23 -18.53
C ARG A 67 -6.58 -7.71 -18.50
N THR A 68 -7.53 -8.45 -19.06
CA THR A 68 -8.94 -8.07 -19.13
C THR A 68 -9.77 -8.49 -17.94
N SER A 69 -9.37 -9.56 -17.24
CA SER A 69 -10.02 -9.94 -15.98
C SER A 69 -9.06 -10.56 -14.96
N TYR A 70 -9.50 -10.55 -13.71
CA TYR A 70 -8.87 -11.23 -12.58
C TYR A 70 -9.94 -11.79 -11.67
N GLU A 71 -9.76 -13.02 -11.19
CA GLU A 71 -10.62 -13.64 -10.18
C GLU A 71 -9.79 -14.37 -9.14
N LYS A 72 -10.09 -14.12 -7.84
CA LYS A 72 -9.54 -14.85 -6.70
C LYS A 72 -10.59 -15.77 -6.14
N ILE A 73 -10.26 -17.05 -6.02
CA ILE A 73 -11.13 -18.09 -5.47
C ILE A 73 -10.41 -18.72 -4.28
N GLU A 74 -11.08 -18.75 -3.12
CA GLU A 74 -10.59 -19.41 -1.91
C GLU A 74 -11.53 -20.57 -1.55
N ASP A 75 -10.98 -21.78 -1.44
CA ASP A 75 -11.74 -23.00 -1.16
C ASP A 75 -13.01 -23.16 -2.03
N GLY A 76 -12.89 -22.83 -3.32
CA GLY A 76 -13.98 -22.90 -4.29
C GLY A 76 -14.95 -21.71 -4.27
N VAL A 77 -14.75 -20.73 -3.39
CA VAL A 77 -15.60 -19.53 -3.30
C VAL A 77 -14.89 -18.33 -3.93
N SER A 78 -15.53 -17.70 -4.93
CA SER A 78 -15.03 -16.45 -5.52
C SER A 78 -15.03 -15.32 -4.49
N LYS A 79 -13.86 -14.85 -4.10
CA LYS A 79 -13.66 -13.75 -3.13
C LYS A 79 -13.58 -12.39 -3.81
N ALA A 80 -12.86 -12.30 -4.93
CA ALA A 80 -12.72 -11.07 -5.69
C ALA A 80 -12.83 -11.37 -7.19
N LYS A 81 -13.44 -10.47 -7.96
CA LYS A 81 -13.51 -10.55 -9.42
C LYS A 81 -13.53 -9.15 -10.00
N TYR A 82 -12.58 -8.84 -10.88
CA TYR A 82 -12.43 -7.54 -11.50
C TYR A 82 -12.35 -7.65 -13.01
N ASN A 83 -12.91 -6.65 -13.69
CA ASN A 83 -12.73 -6.43 -15.13
C ASN A 83 -11.93 -5.14 -15.34
N TYR A 84 -11.11 -5.11 -16.39
CA TYR A 84 -10.22 -4.01 -16.75
C TYR A 84 -10.51 -3.52 -18.15
N LYS A 85 -10.43 -2.21 -18.36
CA LYS A 85 -10.53 -1.56 -19.67
C LYS A 85 -9.31 -0.71 -19.93
N TYR A 86 -8.85 -0.74 -21.17
CA TYR A 86 -7.69 0.01 -21.63
C TYR A 86 -8.08 0.97 -22.77
N ASN A 87 -7.29 2.01 -22.96
CA ASN A 87 -7.37 2.88 -24.13
C ASN A 87 -6.48 2.36 -25.27
N ASP A 88 -6.47 3.06 -26.40
CA ASP A 88 -5.69 2.69 -27.58
C ASP A 88 -4.17 2.78 -27.37
N SER A 89 -3.73 3.43 -26.29
CA SER A 89 -2.33 3.49 -25.85
C SER A 89 -1.96 2.40 -24.81
N ASN A 90 -2.83 1.39 -24.62
CA ASN A 90 -2.66 0.30 -23.66
C ASN A 90 -2.61 0.76 -22.19
N GLN A 91 -3.15 1.92 -21.88
CA GLN A 91 -3.25 2.44 -20.52
C GLN A 91 -4.57 2.00 -19.89
N LEU A 92 -4.52 1.50 -18.65
CA LEU A 92 -5.70 1.11 -17.87
C LEU A 92 -6.56 2.34 -17.57
N ILE A 93 -7.75 2.43 -18.15
CA ILE A 93 -8.67 3.57 -17.93
C ILE A 93 -9.79 3.26 -16.94
N LYS A 94 -10.09 1.97 -16.70
CA LYS A 94 -11.16 1.59 -15.76
C LYS A 94 -10.95 0.19 -15.20
N ARG A 95 -11.24 0.04 -13.90
CA ARG A 95 -11.38 -1.23 -13.19
C ARG A 95 -12.78 -1.31 -12.56
N THR A 96 -13.49 -2.43 -12.72
CA THR A 96 -14.79 -2.66 -12.09
C THR A 96 -14.79 -3.94 -11.29
N ASN A 97 -15.57 -3.98 -10.20
CA ASN A 97 -15.81 -5.21 -9.44
C ASN A 97 -16.95 -5.98 -10.11
N ALA A 98 -16.61 -7.08 -10.80
CA ALA A 98 -17.58 -7.89 -11.54
C ALA A 98 -18.57 -8.68 -10.65
N LYS A 99 -18.37 -8.65 -9.32
CA LYS A 99 -19.30 -9.24 -8.34
C LYS A 99 -20.42 -8.27 -7.94
N ILE A 100 -20.30 -6.99 -8.30
CA ILE A 100 -21.27 -5.95 -7.98
C ILE A 100 -21.96 -5.52 -9.28
N TRP A 101 -23.27 -5.72 -9.35
CA TRP A 101 -24.05 -5.29 -10.52
C TRP A 101 -24.09 -3.76 -10.59
N GLY A 102 -23.75 -3.21 -11.75
CA GLY A 102 -23.74 -1.76 -11.96
C GLY A 102 -22.57 -1.04 -11.26
N ASP A 103 -21.52 -1.75 -10.83
CA ASP A 103 -20.35 -1.13 -10.21
C ASP A 103 -19.78 -0.01 -11.09
N PRO A 104 -19.74 1.26 -10.61
CA PRO A 104 -19.16 2.36 -11.36
C PRO A 104 -17.63 2.23 -11.50
N GLY A 105 -17.00 1.51 -10.58
CA GLY A 105 -15.59 1.17 -10.58
C GLY A 105 -14.64 2.34 -10.30
N THR A 106 -13.36 2.06 -10.47
CA THR A 106 -12.25 3.02 -10.38
C THR A 106 -11.84 3.45 -11.78
N THR A 107 -11.65 4.75 -11.99
CA THR A 107 -11.18 5.33 -13.25
C THR A 107 -9.78 5.91 -13.10
N TYR A 108 -9.00 5.87 -14.19
CA TYR A 108 -7.61 6.29 -14.25
C TYR A 108 -7.42 7.31 -15.35
N SER A 109 -6.64 8.36 -15.12
CA SER A 109 -6.34 9.41 -16.11
C SER A 109 -4.82 9.59 -16.20
N TYR A 110 -4.36 9.92 -17.40
CA TYR A 110 -2.93 10.03 -17.71
C TYR A 110 -2.62 11.37 -18.36
N ASP A 111 -1.40 11.85 -18.22
CA ASP A 111 -0.88 12.97 -18.96
C ASP A 111 -0.42 12.55 -20.38
N LYS A 112 0.16 13.49 -21.12
CA LYS A 112 0.63 13.25 -22.50
C LYS A 112 1.87 12.37 -22.57
N ASP A 113 2.61 12.31 -21.47
CA ASP A 113 3.85 11.52 -21.37
C ASP A 113 3.55 10.09 -20.87
N GLY A 114 2.27 9.78 -20.56
CA GLY A 114 1.82 8.48 -20.12
C GLY A 114 1.85 8.28 -18.61
N ASN A 115 2.13 9.30 -17.84
CA ASN A 115 2.13 9.24 -16.38
C ASN A 115 0.70 9.21 -15.84
N LEU A 116 0.40 8.35 -14.87
CA LEU A 116 -0.88 8.32 -14.17
C LEU A 116 -1.02 9.58 -13.31
N ILE A 117 -1.97 10.47 -13.65
CA ILE A 117 -2.18 11.72 -12.90
C ILE A 117 -3.35 11.67 -11.94
N GLN A 118 -4.27 10.73 -12.11
CA GLN A 118 -5.43 10.61 -11.22
C GLN A 118 -5.97 9.18 -11.18
N GLU A 119 -6.31 8.74 -9.99
CA GLU A 119 -7.14 7.57 -9.70
C GLU A 119 -8.39 8.02 -8.94
N CYS A 120 -9.57 7.67 -9.45
CA CYS A 120 -10.84 8.05 -8.84
C CYS A 120 -11.71 6.80 -8.64
N ASP A 121 -11.91 6.41 -7.39
CA ASP A 121 -12.84 5.35 -7.02
C ASP A 121 -14.26 5.92 -6.99
N LYS A 122 -15.09 5.50 -7.95
CA LYS A 122 -16.48 5.92 -8.09
C LYS A 122 -17.44 5.12 -7.20
N THR A 123 -16.94 4.13 -6.47
CA THR A 123 -17.75 3.28 -5.58
C THR A 123 -17.99 3.90 -4.22
N ASN A 124 -17.19 4.88 -3.85
CA ASN A 124 -17.28 5.60 -2.59
C ASN A 124 -17.20 7.13 -2.81
N SER A 125 -17.37 7.88 -1.73
CA SER A 125 -17.30 9.34 -1.74
C SER A 125 -15.90 9.88 -1.44
N ALA A 126 -14.87 9.03 -1.47
CA ALA A 126 -13.50 9.46 -1.21
C ALA A 126 -13.00 10.36 -2.33
N ASP A 127 -12.20 11.35 -1.96
CA ASP A 127 -11.54 12.21 -2.92
C ASP A 127 -10.59 11.41 -3.81
N PRO A 128 -10.45 11.81 -5.09
CA PRO A 128 -9.49 11.17 -5.99
C PRO A 128 -8.06 11.26 -5.45
N VAL A 129 -7.30 10.20 -5.71
CA VAL A 129 -5.84 10.25 -5.55
C VAL A 129 -5.25 10.91 -6.79
N THR A 130 -4.38 11.89 -6.59
CA THR A 130 -3.68 12.62 -7.65
C THR A 130 -2.18 12.44 -7.52
N TYR A 131 -1.51 12.41 -8.67
CA TYR A 131 -0.08 12.16 -8.80
C TYR A 131 0.57 13.32 -9.55
N GLU A 132 1.64 13.88 -9.01
CA GLU A 132 2.42 14.95 -9.62
C GLU A 132 3.83 14.43 -9.92
N TYR A 133 4.36 14.82 -11.08
CA TYR A 133 5.65 14.35 -11.56
C TYR A 133 6.62 15.52 -11.76
N THR A 134 7.92 15.24 -11.67
CA THR A 134 8.97 16.18 -12.09
C THR A 134 9.00 16.31 -13.61
N ALA A 135 9.76 17.26 -14.12
CA ALA A 135 9.98 17.44 -15.56
C ALA A 135 10.63 16.20 -16.23
N GLU A 136 11.32 15.38 -15.42
CA GLU A 136 11.95 14.13 -15.86
C GLU A 136 11.03 12.90 -15.68
N ASN A 137 9.70 13.11 -15.54
CA ASN A 137 8.69 12.07 -15.38
C ASN A 137 8.89 11.20 -14.14
N ARG A 138 9.35 11.78 -13.00
CA ARG A 138 9.45 11.08 -11.74
C ARG A 138 8.35 11.49 -10.80
N LEU A 139 7.78 10.51 -10.12
CA LEU A 139 6.73 10.72 -9.14
C LEU A 139 7.24 11.60 -7.99
N ALA A 140 6.77 12.83 -7.91
CA ALA A 140 7.17 13.80 -6.91
C ALA A 140 6.20 13.87 -5.73
N VAL A 141 4.89 13.83 -5.99
CA VAL A 141 3.87 13.99 -4.94
C VAL A 141 2.66 13.11 -5.24
N VAL A 142 2.13 12.49 -4.19
CA VAL A 142 0.82 11.82 -4.20
C VAL A 142 -0.08 12.51 -3.18
N LYS A 143 -1.30 12.85 -3.59
CA LYS A 143 -2.30 13.53 -2.74
C LYS A 143 -3.64 12.84 -2.80
N GLN A 144 -4.42 12.96 -1.71
CA GLN A 144 -5.84 12.64 -1.69
C GLN A 144 -6.58 13.74 -0.93
N GLY A 145 -7.57 14.38 -1.56
CA GLY A 145 -8.38 15.42 -0.93
C GLY A 145 -7.56 16.56 -0.32
N GLY A 146 -6.45 16.96 -0.94
CA GLY A 146 -5.56 18.01 -0.42
C GLY A 146 -4.57 17.53 0.65
N THR A 147 -4.66 16.27 1.09
CA THR A 147 -3.67 15.66 1.99
C THR A 147 -2.54 15.05 1.17
N VAL A 148 -1.29 15.40 1.49
CA VAL A 148 -0.10 14.76 0.91
C VAL A 148 0.07 13.39 1.54
N LEU A 149 0.00 12.34 0.73
CA LEU A 149 0.24 10.95 1.14
C LEU A 149 1.72 10.60 1.02
N MET A 150 2.37 11.06 -0.06
CA MET A 150 3.79 10.84 -0.31
C MET A 150 4.38 12.06 -1.00
N ALA A 151 5.64 12.38 -0.69
CA ALA A 151 6.45 13.32 -1.45
C ALA A 151 7.88 12.79 -1.58
N ALA A 152 8.49 12.99 -2.76
CA ALA A 152 9.84 12.56 -3.04
C ALA A 152 10.66 13.67 -3.73
N MET A 153 11.96 13.71 -3.44
CA MET A 153 12.92 14.56 -4.11
C MET A 153 14.04 13.73 -4.72
N TYR A 154 14.56 14.19 -5.84
CA TYR A 154 15.60 13.50 -6.60
C TYR A 154 16.81 14.40 -6.79
N ASP A 155 18.01 13.82 -6.82
CA ASP A 155 19.24 14.52 -7.19
C ASP A 155 19.42 14.58 -8.73
N GLY A 156 20.50 15.21 -9.17
CA GLY A 156 20.81 15.33 -10.59
C GLY A 156 21.15 14.01 -11.28
N ASP A 157 21.51 12.97 -10.51
CA ASP A 157 21.81 11.62 -11.00
C ASP A 157 20.59 10.70 -10.95
N ASN A 158 19.44 11.26 -10.60
CA ASN A 158 18.17 10.57 -10.57
C ASN A 158 17.96 9.61 -9.38
N ASN A 159 18.77 9.70 -8.34
CA ASN A 159 18.52 8.98 -7.11
C ASN A 159 17.48 9.71 -6.27
N ARG A 160 16.56 8.96 -5.66
CA ARG A 160 15.64 9.52 -4.69
C ARG A 160 16.39 9.79 -3.39
N VAL A 161 16.59 11.06 -3.06
CA VAL A 161 17.37 11.51 -1.90
C VAL A 161 16.50 11.85 -0.69
N PHE A 162 15.20 12.00 -0.90
CA PHE A 162 14.23 12.26 0.16
C PHE A 162 12.90 11.61 -0.19
N GLU A 163 12.25 11.03 0.81
CA GLU A 163 10.87 10.52 0.72
C GLU A 163 10.15 10.82 2.03
N LEU A 164 8.98 11.42 1.91
CA LEU A 164 7.98 11.51 2.97
C LEU A 164 6.86 10.54 2.63
N ASP A 165 6.65 9.54 3.46
CA ASP A 165 5.49 8.66 3.40
C ASP A 165 4.56 8.94 4.58
N ASN A 166 3.38 9.43 4.27
CA ASN A 166 2.33 9.71 5.26
C ASN A 166 1.35 8.54 5.42
N THR A 167 1.56 7.46 4.69
CA THR A 167 0.80 6.24 4.85
C THR A 167 1.52 5.33 5.83
N TYR A 168 1.08 5.32 7.10
CA TYR A 168 1.56 4.34 8.07
C TYR A 168 0.60 3.17 8.10
N LYS A 169 1.15 1.98 7.84
CA LYS A 169 0.49 0.73 8.20
C LYS A 169 0.97 0.32 9.59
N TRP A 170 0.08 0.26 10.54
CA TRP A 170 0.31 -0.38 11.83
C TRP A 170 -0.36 -1.75 11.80
N GLU A 171 0.36 -2.79 12.13
CA GLU A 171 -0.26 -4.04 12.50
C GLU A 171 -0.61 -3.93 13.97
N ASP A 172 -1.90 -4.03 14.29
CA ASP A 172 -2.31 -4.16 15.68
C ASP A 172 -1.88 -5.53 16.22
N CYS A 173 -2.00 -5.72 17.54
CA CYS A 173 -1.65 -6.99 18.18
C CYS A 173 -2.52 -8.19 17.75
N TYR A 174 -3.47 -7.99 16.85
CA TYR A 174 -4.33 -9.00 16.23
C TYR A 174 -3.97 -9.28 14.76
N GLY A 175 -2.97 -8.56 14.20
CA GLY A 175 -2.51 -8.72 12.82
C GLY A 175 -3.38 -8.00 11.78
N ASP A 176 -4.28 -7.12 12.20
CA ASP A 176 -5.06 -6.30 11.29
C ASP A 176 -4.29 -5.03 10.89
N GLU A 177 -4.15 -4.79 9.58
CA GLU A 177 -3.54 -3.56 9.06
C GLU A 177 -4.46 -2.36 9.33
N VAL A 178 -4.05 -1.46 10.21
CA VAL A 178 -4.74 -0.20 10.48
C VAL A 178 -4.00 0.95 9.80
N LEU A 179 -4.67 1.66 8.89
CA LEU A 179 -4.16 2.90 8.31
C LEU A 179 -4.35 4.04 9.33
N ILE A 180 -3.26 4.53 9.90
CA ILE A 180 -3.30 5.72 10.78
C ILE A 180 -2.97 6.95 9.93
N PRO A 181 -3.89 7.93 9.82
CA PRO A 181 -3.59 9.20 9.19
C PRO A 181 -2.43 9.91 9.90
N ALA A 182 -1.53 10.50 9.16
CA ALA A 182 -0.34 11.18 9.68
C ALA A 182 -0.63 12.31 10.69
N ASN A 183 -1.84 12.87 10.67
CA ASN A 183 -2.29 13.90 11.60
C ASN A 183 -2.62 13.39 13.02
N GLN A 184 -2.54 12.07 13.27
CA GLN A 184 -2.78 11.47 14.59
C GLN A 184 -1.48 11.05 15.31
N ARG A 185 -0.30 11.40 14.78
CA ARG A 185 0.97 11.14 15.46
C ARG A 185 1.26 12.18 16.53
N THR A 186 1.49 11.71 17.74
CA THR A 186 1.74 12.55 18.94
C THR A 186 3.10 12.30 19.61
N GLU A 187 4.11 11.70 18.98
CA GLU A 187 5.33 11.39 19.72
C GLU A 187 6.44 12.46 19.67
N ASP A 188 6.48 13.36 18.66
CA ASP A 188 7.57 14.36 18.55
C ASP A 188 7.09 15.80 18.35
N GLY A 189 5.83 16.13 18.59
CA GLY A 189 5.34 17.52 18.60
C GLY A 189 5.23 18.22 17.24
N ASN A 190 5.74 17.63 16.16
CA ASN A 190 5.64 18.20 14.81
C ASN A 190 4.88 17.24 13.88
N SER A 191 3.73 17.69 13.37
CA SER A 191 3.02 16.94 12.35
C SER A 191 3.85 16.90 11.05
N PRO A 192 3.75 15.83 10.24
CA PRO A 192 4.41 15.76 8.92
C PRO A 192 4.08 16.95 8.01
N LYS A 193 2.90 17.55 8.20
CA LYS A 193 2.47 18.76 7.51
C LYS A 193 3.32 19.99 7.89
N GLU A 194 3.75 20.09 9.14
CA GLU A 194 4.62 21.18 9.61
C GLU A 194 6.05 20.96 9.17
N GLN A 195 6.53 19.72 9.12
CA GLN A 195 7.85 19.38 8.56
C GLN A 195 7.90 19.68 7.07
N LEU A 196 6.89 19.32 6.27
CA LEU A 196 6.82 19.66 4.86
C LEU A 196 6.74 21.17 4.64
N ALA A 197 5.94 21.90 5.45
CA ALA A 197 5.82 23.34 5.38
C ALA A 197 7.15 24.04 5.75
N SER A 198 7.94 23.48 6.66
CA SER A 198 9.27 24.00 7.01
C SER A 198 10.29 23.76 5.90
N LEU A 199 10.26 22.60 5.23
CA LEU A 199 11.12 22.27 4.09
C LEU A 199 10.79 23.17 2.87
N VAL A 200 9.51 23.37 2.56
CA VAL A 200 9.08 24.25 1.46
C VAL A 200 9.42 25.72 1.76
N LYS A 201 9.32 26.17 3.01
CA LYS A 201 9.73 27.52 3.43
C LYS A 201 11.25 27.68 3.48
N GLY A 202 12.00 26.62 3.83
CA GLY A 202 13.47 26.62 3.86
C GLY A 202 14.11 26.69 2.48
N GLY A 203 13.42 26.18 1.43
CA GLY A 203 13.89 26.23 0.04
C GLY A 203 14.05 27.63 -0.55
N SER A 204 13.46 28.67 0.08
CA SER A 204 13.67 30.06 -0.34
C SER A 204 14.97 30.68 0.18
N ASN A 205 15.74 30.00 1.02
CA ASN A 205 16.98 30.47 1.63
C ASN A 205 18.21 29.58 1.39
N ALA A 206 18.13 28.62 0.47
CA ALA A 206 19.29 27.85 0.04
C ALA A 206 20.22 28.77 -0.79
N LYS A 207 21.09 29.51 -0.11
CA LYS A 207 22.31 30.06 -0.75
C LYS A 207 23.19 28.88 -1.11
N GLY A 208 23.46 28.76 -2.41
CA GLY A 208 24.38 27.76 -2.94
C GLY A 208 25.72 27.75 -2.27
N TYR A 209 26.25 26.57 -2.12
CA TYR A 209 27.67 26.27 -2.01
C TYR A 209 28.07 25.53 -3.28
#